data_da8ef37d30bfa608c41475fb22163182
#
_entry.id   da8ef37d30bfa608c41475fb22163182
#
_cell.length_a   1.000
_cell.length_b   1.000
_cell.length_c   1.000
_cell.angle_alpha   90.00
_cell.angle_beta   90.00
_cell.angle_gamma   90.00
#
_symmetry.space_group_name_H-M   'P 1'
#
loop_
_entity.id
_entity.type
_entity.pdbx_description
1 polymer ?
#
loop_
_entity_poly.entity_id
_entity_poly.type
_entity_poly.pdbx_seq_one_letter_code
_entity_poly.pdbx_strand_id
1 'polypeptide(L)'
;MELLFVIVACVSLLCAVTAVLQVRQIGWAVWLWFFSGWVAGELAAWIIGSQMIFVALCALWIGTGASGFAFGLSCFLAAWGLLAWALRDGFDAGSAFHRALCVALGADFLNQIPETRRAKLTEQIHSQEWLWPFRFRRPGVRYVRNVSYSTAGKRGLLDIYAPVTEGERRPVLLHVHGGAWMMGHKSQQGQPLLHRMVELGWVGVSINYRLAPRDAYPAQIIDVKKAIAWVKTHIEEYGGDPDFVVVTGGSAGGHLSLLAGLTSGNADWQAGFEGVDTAVQGVLAMYPVVDLTNRHGIRQQARMDGFISRKIIQQTREAAPEVFEDGSPISWIHREGVAKSAPPFFIVQGTHDSLVWVEEVRRFVAEFAPLSSVPLVYAELPRAQHAFEIFHSPRTSHFLNAGSAWLEWVRAQHAEKSEVSRDRSEPPTAEPHRGNPHD
;
A
#
# COMPACT_ATOMS: atom_id res chain seq x y z
N MET A 1 30.68 29.84 11.52
CA MET A 1 30.38 29.09 10.28
C MET A 1 30.96 27.69 10.34
N GLU A 2 32.24 27.50 10.73
CA GLU A 2 32.89 26.18 10.82
C GLU A 2 32.12 25.22 11.75
N LEU A 3 31.76 25.66 12.96
CA LEU A 3 30.96 24.85 13.89
C LEU A 3 29.62 24.42 13.30
N LEU A 4 28.91 25.31 12.60
CA LEU A 4 27.64 24.97 11.93
C LEU A 4 27.86 23.93 10.86
N PHE A 5 28.92 24.05 10.05
CA PHE A 5 29.27 23.07 9.04
C PHE A 5 29.51 21.69 9.65
N VAL A 6 30.27 21.60 10.73
CA VAL A 6 30.53 20.34 11.46
C VAL A 6 29.24 19.74 12.03
N ILE A 7 28.38 20.56 12.64
CA ILE A 7 27.08 20.10 13.18
C ILE A 7 26.22 19.51 12.07
N VAL A 8 26.07 20.21 10.94
CA VAL A 8 25.28 19.73 9.79
C VAL A 8 25.86 18.43 9.24
N ALA A 9 27.19 18.31 9.15
CA ALA A 9 27.86 17.09 8.71
C ALA A 9 27.59 15.89 9.63
N CYS A 10 27.69 16.09 10.95
CA CYS A 10 27.37 15.03 11.93
C CYS A 10 25.90 14.62 11.90
N VAL A 11 24.97 15.57 11.79
CA VAL A 11 23.54 15.28 11.65
C VAL A 11 23.27 14.52 10.35
N SER A 12 23.89 14.92 9.24
CA SER A 12 23.78 14.23 7.94
C SER A 12 24.25 12.79 8.03
N LEU A 13 25.40 12.54 8.69
CA LEU A 13 25.90 11.19 8.90
C LEU A 13 24.94 10.36 9.76
N LEU A 14 24.43 10.94 10.84
CA LEU A 14 23.45 10.27 11.70
C LEU A 14 22.19 9.88 10.91
N CYS A 15 21.63 10.78 10.10
CA CYS A 15 20.48 10.50 9.24
C CYS A 15 20.80 9.41 8.20
N ALA A 16 21.99 9.41 7.59
CA ALA A 16 22.40 8.38 6.64
C ALA A 16 22.53 7.00 7.32
N VAL A 17 23.02 6.96 8.56
CA VAL A 17 23.06 5.73 9.37
C VAL A 17 21.66 5.16 9.60
N THR A 18 20.65 6.00 9.86
CA THR A 18 19.26 5.53 10.06
C THR A 18 18.64 4.92 8.80
N ALA A 19 19.12 5.28 7.60
CA ALA A 19 18.64 4.70 6.34
C ALA A 19 19.13 3.27 6.11
N VAL A 20 20.28 2.89 6.69
CA VAL A 20 20.90 1.58 6.43
C VAL A 20 20.92 0.63 7.63
N LEU A 21 20.79 1.16 8.85
CA LEU A 21 20.73 0.34 10.05
C LEU A 21 19.28 0.20 10.55
N GLN A 22 18.89 -1.04 10.82
CA GLN A 22 17.62 -1.30 11.48
C GLN A 22 17.76 -1.19 13.00
N VAL A 23 16.97 -0.29 13.61
CA VAL A 23 16.88 -0.20 15.07
C VAL A 23 15.43 -0.31 15.50
N ARG A 24 15.14 -1.26 16.38
CA ARG A 24 13.77 -1.66 16.74
C ARG A 24 13.32 -1.19 18.13
N GLN A 25 14.24 -0.93 19.05
CA GLN A 25 13.91 -0.80 20.48
C GLN A 25 14.47 0.49 21.11
N ILE A 26 14.20 1.63 20.50
CA ILE A 26 14.69 2.94 21.01
C ILE A 26 13.60 3.79 21.67
N GLY A 27 12.52 3.16 22.07
CA GLY A 27 11.45 3.85 22.78
C GLY A 27 10.80 4.96 21.95
N TRP A 28 10.70 6.18 22.51
CA TRP A 28 10.13 7.34 21.78
C TRP A 28 10.99 7.75 20.58
N ALA A 29 12.28 7.44 20.59
CA ALA A 29 13.21 7.77 19.50
C ALA A 29 12.92 6.94 18.22
N VAL A 30 12.05 5.91 18.26
CA VAL A 30 11.62 5.17 17.07
C VAL A 30 11.04 6.10 16.00
N TRP A 31 10.35 7.17 16.40
CA TRP A 31 9.80 8.14 15.45
C TRP A 31 10.88 8.94 14.73
N LEU A 32 11.92 9.39 15.47
CA LEU A 32 13.07 10.06 14.86
C LEU A 32 13.81 9.11 13.92
N TRP A 33 14.01 7.86 14.34
CA TRP A 33 14.65 6.84 13.51
C TRP A 33 13.84 6.54 12.25
N PHE A 34 12.53 6.37 12.41
CA PHE A 34 11.62 6.16 11.29
C PHE A 34 11.68 7.33 10.30
N PHE A 35 11.39 8.55 10.74
CA PHE A 35 11.34 9.71 9.84
C PHE A 35 12.67 9.99 9.15
N SER A 36 13.79 9.94 9.88
CA SER A 36 15.10 10.18 9.28
C SER A 36 15.49 9.06 8.31
N GLY A 37 15.28 7.79 8.66
CA GLY A 37 15.60 6.65 7.81
C GLY A 37 14.71 6.57 6.57
N TRP A 38 13.43 6.87 6.71
CA TRP A 38 12.48 6.94 5.59
C TRP A 38 12.85 8.03 4.59
N VAL A 39 13.02 9.28 5.05
CA VAL A 39 13.39 10.42 4.20
C VAL A 39 14.76 10.21 3.58
N ALA A 40 15.76 9.78 4.37
CA ALA A 40 17.11 9.54 3.89
C ALA A 40 17.18 8.38 2.88
N GLY A 41 16.41 7.33 3.08
CA GLY A 41 16.35 6.18 2.17
C GLY A 41 15.69 6.50 0.83
N GLU A 42 14.53 7.17 0.85
CA GLU A 42 13.75 7.41 -0.37
C GLU A 42 14.19 8.66 -1.14
N LEU A 43 14.72 9.70 -0.45
CA LEU A 43 15.19 10.93 -1.07
C LEU A 43 16.73 11.04 -1.11
N ALA A 44 17.44 9.90 -1.04
CA ALA A 44 18.90 9.84 -0.96
C ALA A 44 19.60 10.69 -2.04
N ALA A 45 19.13 10.61 -3.30
CA ALA A 45 19.71 11.39 -4.40
C ALA A 45 19.58 12.92 -4.19
N TRP A 46 18.43 13.38 -3.70
CA TRP A 46 18.19 14.77 -3.39
C TRP A 46 19.04 15.28 -2.21
N ILE A 47 19.18 14.43 -1.19
CA ILE A 47 19.99 14.74 -0.01
C ILE A 47 21.46 14.84 -0.41
N ILE A 48 22.00 13.88 -1.18
CA ILE A 48 23.38 13.92 -1.68
C ILE A 48 23.60 15.21 -2.51
N GLY A 49 22.73 15.48 -3.50
CA GLY A 49 22.88 16.64 -4.37
C GLY A 49 22.85 17.98 -3.60
N SER A 50 21.89 18.16 -2.68
CA SER A 50 21.79 19.37 -1.86
C SER A 50 23.00 19.54 -0.92
N GLN A 51 23.48 18.44 -0.33
CA GLN A 51 24.67 18.47 0.53
C GLN A 51 25.95 18.76 -0.26
N MET A 52 26.10 18.26 -1.49
CA MET A 52 27.23 18.59 -2.35
C MET A 52 27.28 20.09 -2.63
N ILE A 53 26.14 20.72 -2.96
CA ILE A 53 26.03 22.16 -3.16
C ILE A 53 26.41 22.90 -1.86
N PHE A 54 25.87 22.46 -0.71
CA PHE A 54 26.16 23.06 0.60
C PHE A 54 27.65 22.99 0.93
N VAL A 55 28.30 21.84 0.76
CA VAL A 55 29.75 21.65 0.98
C VAL A 55 30.57 22.56 0.08
N ALA A 56 30.22 22.67 -1.21
CA ALA A 56 30.90 23.55 -2.17
C ALA A 56 30.81 25.03 -1.75
N LEU A 57 29.62 25.49 -1.33
CA LEU A 57 29.44 26.84 -0.83
C LEU A 57 30.24 27.11 0.46
N CYS A 58 30.25 26.16 1.40
CA CYS A 58 31.04 26.26 2.63
C CYS A 58 32.55 26.28 2.34
N ALA A 59 33.05 25.52 1.37
CA ALA A 59 34.45 25.54 0.95
C ALA A 59 34.91 26.94 0.48
N LEU A 60 34.03 27.65 -0.23
CA LEU A 60 34.29 29.02 -0.69
C LEU A 60 34.30 30.05 0.47
N TRP A 61 33.52 29.80 1.52
CA TRP A 61 33.34 30.75 2.62
C TRP A 61 34.29 30.53 3.78
N ILE A 62 34.52 29.26 4.17
CA ILE A 62 35.34 28.88 5.35
C ILE A 62 36.79 28.67 4.95
N GLY A 63 37.03 28.32 3.66
CA GLY A 63 38.32 27.84 3.18
C GLY A 63 38.55 26.36 3.52
N THR A 64 39.25 25.67 2.65
CA THR A 64 39.50 24.22 2.78
C THR A 64 40.59 23.86 3.79
N GLY A 65 41.35 24.85 4.30
CA GLY A 65 42.45 24.66 5.24
C GLY A 65 42.01 24.57 6.72
N ALA A 66 40.76 24.86 7.03
CA ALA A 66 40.27 24.79 8.41
C ALA A 66 40.13 23.30 8.86
N SER A 67 40.53 22.99 10.06
CA SER A 67 40.50 21.62 10.63
C SER A 67 39.07 21.06 10.72
N GLY A 68 38.10 21.88 11.04
CA GLY A 68 36.70 21.53 11.08
C GLY A 68 36.11 21.26 9.69
N PHE A 69 36.66 21.91 8.64
CA PHE A 69 36.25 21.60 7.27
C PHE A 69 36.63 20.17 6.85
N ALA A 70 37.87 19.76 7.13
CA ALA A 70 38.32 18.40 6.81
C ALA A 70 37.52 17.32 7.55
N PHE A 71 37.25 17.55 8.85
CA PHE A 71 36.38 16.63 9.62
C PHE A 71 34.96 16.57 9.10
N GLY A 72 34.31 17.71 8.87
CA GLY A 72 32.94 17.74 8.33
C GLY A 72 32.85 17.14 6.97
N LEU A 73 33.82 17.38 6.05
CA LEU A 73 33.87 16.74 4.75
C LEU A 73 33.97 15.20 4.86
N SER A 74 34.79 14.70 5.80
CA SER A 74 34.85 13.25 6.06
C SER A 74 33.52 12.67 6.49
N CYS A 75 32.76 13.37 7.33
CA CYS A 75 31.40 12.98 7.74
C CYS A 75 30.43 12.97 6.52
N PHE A 76 30.49 13.99 5.64
CA PHE A 76 29.66 14.02 4.44
C PHE A 76 30.01 12.88 3.48
N LEU A 77 31.29 12.61 3.24
CA LEU A 77 31.71 11.50 2.38
C LEU A 77 31.22 10.15 2.90
N ALA A 78 31.31 9.92 4.22
CA ALA A 78 30.74 8.72 4.84
C ALA A 78 29.20 8.68 4.69
N ALA A 79 28.51 9.80 4.92
CA ALA A 79 27.06 9.90 4.73
C ALA A 79 26.65 9.60 3.27
N TRP A 80 27.37 10.17 2.30
CA TRP A 80 27.08 9.92 0.87
C TRP A 80 27.31 8.45 0.48
N GLY A 81 28.33 7.80 1.04
CA GLY A 81 28.53 6.35 0.84
C GLY A 81 27.35 5.53 1.34
N LEU A 82 26.83 5.84 2.55
CA LEU A 82 25.64 5.17 3.10
C LEU A 82 24.36 5.47 2.30
N LEU A 83 24.16 6.72 1.91
CA LEU A 83 23.00 7.13 1.10
C LEU A 83 23.05 6.52 -0.30
N ALA A 84 24.24 6.42 -0.92
CA ALA A 84 24.43 5.74 -2.19
C ALA A 84 24.09 4.25 -2.08
N TRP A 85 24.42 3.61 -0.96
CA TRP A 85 24.02 2.24 -0.68
C TRP A 85 22.49 2.12 -0.56
N ALA A 86 21.82 2.99 0.21
CA ALA A 86 20.37 3.01 0.32
C ALA A 86 19.69 3.24 -1.06
N LEU A 87 20.25 4.14 -1.88
CA LEU A 87 19.78 4.40 -3.23
C LEU A 87 19.90 3.16 -4.14
N ARG A 88 21.04 2.45 -4.07
CA ARG A 88 21.24 1.19 -4.79
C ARG A 88 20.15 0.16 -4.43
N ASP A 89 19.83 0.01 -3.16
CA ASP A 89 18.75 -0.89 -2.73
C ASP A 89 17.38 -0.49 -3.28
N GLY A 90 17.17 0.83 -3.47
CA GLY A 90 15.99 1.33 -4.16
C GLY A 90 15.91 0.87 -5.62
N PHE A 91 17.05 0.87 -6.34
CA PHE A 91 17.14 0.34 -7.70
C PHE A 91 17.01 -1.19 -7.75
N ASP A 92 17.57 -1.89 -6.79
CA ASP A 92 17.54 -3.36 -6.72
C ASP A 92 16.15 -3.91 -6.31
N ALA A 93 15.23 -3.06 -5.84
CA ALA A 93 13.87 -3.45 -5.44
C ALA A 93 13.08 -4.12 -6.56
N GLY A 94 13.33 -3.77 -7.83
CA GLY A 94 12.69 -4.38 -8.99
C GLY A 94 12.87 -5.90 -9.04
N SER A 95 14.05 -6.39 -8.71
CA SER A 95 14.33 -7.82 -8.69
C SER A 95 13.57 -8.56 -7.57
N ALA A 96 13.33 -7.91 -6.42
CA ALA A 96 12.53 -8.47 -5.34
C ALA A 96 11.06 -8.59 -5.74
N PHE A 97 10.50 -7.57 -6.35
CA PHE A 97 9.13 -7.59 -6.87
C PHE A 97 8.96 -8.65 -7.97
N HIS A 98 9.87 -8.68 -8.94
CA HIS A 98 9.80 -9.65 -10.03
C HIS A 98 9.83 -11.09 -9.50
N ARG A 99 10.75 -11.42 -8.59
CA ARG A 99 10.79 -12.74 -7.96
C ARG A 99 9.50 -13.08 -7.23
N ALA A 100 8.94 -12.13 -6.46
CA ALA A 100 7.72 -12.37 -5.70
C ALA A 100 6.53 -12.68 -6.63
N LEU A 101 6.37 -11.94 -7.71
CA LEU A 101 5.33 -12.15 -8.70
C LEU A 101 5.52 -13.50 -9.42
N CYS A 102 6.73 -13.81 -9.89
CA CYS A 102 7.00 -15.06 -10.58
C CYS A 102 6.82 -16.31 -9.66
N VAL A 103 7.18 -16.21 -8.40
CA VAL A 103 7.00 -17.32 -7.43
C VAL A 103 5.52 -17.59 -7.19
N ALA A 104 4.71 -16.56 -7.07
CA ALA A 104 3.29 -16.71 -6.74
C ALA A 104 2.39 -16.95 -7.96
N LEU A 105 2.70 -16.33 -9.10
CA LEU A 105 1.83 -16.32 -10.29
C LEU A 105 2.38 -17.14 -11.46
N GLY A 106 3.62 -17.61 -11.36
CA GLY A 106 4.35 -18.24 -12.46
C GLY A 106 5.19 -17.26 -13.27
N ALA A 107 6.25 -17.74 -13.93
CA ALA A 107 7.17 -16.90 -14.72
C ALA A 107 6.45 -16.19 -15.88
N ASP A 108 5.41 -16.80 -16.42
CA ASP A 108 4.68 -16.33 -17.60
C ASP A 108 3.39 -15.58 -17.24
N PHE A 109 3.21 -15.13 -16.00
CA PHE A 109 1.96 -14.48 -15.54
C PHE A 109 1.55 -13.27 -16.39
N LEU A 110 2.51 -12.53 -16.96
CA LEU A 110 2.23 -11.42 -17.87
C LEU A 110 1.50 -11.86 -19.14
N ASN A 111 1.68 -13.12 -19.59
CA ASN A 111 0.98 -13.66 -20.77
C ASN A 111 -0.50 -13.91 -20.50
N GLN A 112 -0.92 -13.97 -19.24
CA GLN A 112 -2.32 -14.05 -18.84
C GLN A 112 -3.04 -12.69 -18.91
N ILE A 113 -2.29 -11.60 -19.11
CA ILE A 113 -2.84 -10.26 -19.29
C ILE A 113 -3.03 -10.01 -20.80
N PRO A 114 -4.22 -9.57 -21.25
CA PRO A 114 -4.47 -9.25 -22.67
C PRO A 114 -3.41 -8.30 -23.22
N GLU A 115 -2.95 -8.55 -24.45
CA GLU A 115 -1.84 -7.81 -25.10
C GLU A 115 -2.08 -6.30 -25.10
N THR A 116 -3.30 -5.84 -25.37
CA THR A 116 -3.68 -4.43 -25.37
C THR A 116 -3.51 -3.73 -24.03
N ARG A 117 -3.53 -4.50 -22.94
CA ARG A 117 -3.31 -4.03 -21.57
C ARG A 117 -1.85 -4.18 -21.18
N ARG A 118 -1.24 -5.32 -21.52
CA ARG A 118 0.17 -5.62 -21.27
C ARG A 118 1.08 -4.58 -21.92
N ALA A 119 0.78 -4.17 -23.13
CA ALA A 119 1.53 -3.14 -23.87
C ALA A 119 1.58 -1.77 -23.15
N LYS A 120 0.65 -1.50 -22.21
CA LYS A 120 0.64 -0.28 -21.39
C LYS A 120 1.46 -0.41 -20.11
N LEU A 121 1.84 -1.64 -19.74
CA LEU A 121 2.69 -1.91 -18.58
C LEU A 121 4.14 -1.67 -19.02
N THR A 122 4.74 -0.61 -18.51
CA THR A 122 6.14 -0.30 -18.78
C THR A 122 6.96 -0.70 -17.56
N GLU A 123 8.09 -1.38 -17.80
CA GLU A 123 9.10 -1.62 -16.77
C GLU A 123 10.04 -0.41 -16.58
N GLN A 124 9.78 0.68 -17.28
CA GLN A 124 10.64 1.85 -17.23
C GLN A 124 10.53 2.57 -15.90
N ILE A 125 11.68 2.84 -15.34
CA ILE A 125 11.82 3.72 -14.20
C ILE A 125 11.69 5.16 -14.71
N HIS A 126 10.63 5.85 -14.32
CA HIS A 126 10.38 7.23 -14.70
C HIS A 126 11.26 8.19 -13.89
N SER A 127 12.55 8.25 -14.23
CA SER A 127 13.55 9.08 -13.53
C SER A 127 13.18 10.57 -13.45
N GLN A 128 12.40 11.08 -14.41
CA GLN A 128 11.90 12.47 -14.38
C GLN A 128 10.98 12.74 -13.17
N GLU A 129 10.30 11.73 -12.65
CA GLU A 129 9.44 11.87 -11.48
C GLU A 129 10.25 12.08 -10.19
N TRP A 130 11.49 11.58 -10.16
CA TRP A 130 12.36 11.76 -8.98
C TRP A 130 12.86 13.19 -8.82
N LEU A 131 12.88 13.98 -9.91
CA LEU A 131 13.19 15.40 -9.83
C LEU A 131 12.09 16.19 -9.08
N TRP A 132 10.88 15.65 -9.03
CA TRP A 132 9.74 16.26 -8.37
C TRP A 132 9.00 15.24 -7.49
N PRO A 133 9.62 14.74 -6.40
CA PRO A 133 9.13 13.58 -5.63
C PRO A 133 7.75 13.77 -5.02
N PHE A 134 7.26 15.02 -4.92
CA PHE A 134 5.95 15.37 -4.37
C PHE A 134 4.93 15.81 -5.43
N ARG A 135 5.28 15.73 -6.71
CA ARG A 135 4.39 16.13 -7.79
C ARG A 135 3.55 14.95 -8.26
N PHE A 136 2.35 14.82 -7.70
CA PHE A 136 1.45 13.70 -8.01
C PHE A 136 0.43 14.01 -9.10
N ARG A 137 0.01 15.28 -9.28
CA ARG A 137 -1.02 15.63 -10.25
C ARG A 137 -0.57 15.35 -11.68
N ARG A 138 -1.45 14.67 -12.43
CA ARG A 138 -1.23 14.30 -13.83
C ARG A 138 -2.22 15.01 -14.73
N PRO A 139 -1.80 15.45 -15.93
CA PRO A 139 -2.73 15.83 -17.00
C PRO A 139 -3.58 14.62 -17.38
N GLY A 140 -4.82 14.84 -17.81
CA GLY A 140 -5.72 13.75 -18.20
C GLY A 140 -6.45 13.05 -17.04
N VAL A 141 -6.31 13.54 -15.80
CA VAL A 141 -7.07 13.07 -14.64
C VAL A 141 -8.13 14.09 -14.23
N ARG A 142 -9.39 13.65 -14.20
CA ARG A 142 -10.51 14.39 -13.62
C ARG A 142 -10.59 14.10 -12.13
N TYR A 143 -10.67 15.15 -11.31
CA TYR A 143 -10.74 15.05 -9.86
C TYR A 143 -12.13 15.45 -9.38
N VAL A 144 -12.85 14.55 -8.71
CA VAL A 144 -14.08 14.87 -7.97
C VAL A 144 -13.77 14.75 -6.49
N ARG A 145 -13.94 15.84 -5.75
CA ARG A 145 -13.47 15.90 -4.36
C ARG A 145 -14.62 15.99 -3.39
N ASN A 146 -14.40 15.42 -2.20
CA ASN A 146 -15.28 15.54 -1.04
C ASN A 146 -16.69 15.00 -1.30
N VAL A 147 -16.79 13.90 -2.05
CA VAL A 147 -18.05 13.17 -2.21
C VAL A 147 -18.37 12.46 -0.88
N SER A 148 -19.59 12.63 -0.40
CA SER A 148 -20.04 12.02 0.85
C SER A 148 -20.44 10.56 0.63
N TYR A 149 -19.85 9.63 1.37
CA TYR A 149 -20.23 8.23 1.37
C TYR A 149 -20.88 7.80 2.71
N SER A 150 -20.82 8.65 3.73
CA SER A 150 -21.44 8.40 5.02
C SER A 150 -21.71 9.69 5.80
N THR A 151 -22.47 9.59 6.89
CA THR A 151 -22.84 10.71 7.77
C THR A 151 -21.74 11.13 8.74
N ALA A 152 -20.51 10.61 8.61
CA ALA A 152 -19.39 10.90 9.53
C ALA A 152 -18.73 12.27 9.27
N GLY A 153 -19.40 13.20 8.60
CA GLY A 153 -18.91 14.54 8.28
C GLY A 153 -17.64 14.48 7.44
N LYS A 154 -16.58 15.23 7.81
CA LYS A 154 -15.30 15.22 7.07
C LYS A 154 -14.64 13.84 6.98
N ARG A 155 -14.95 12.93 7.91
CA ARG A 155 -14.43 11.56 7.92
C ARG A 155 -15.22 10.62 7.02
N GLY A 156 -16.44 10.97 6.62
CA GLY A 156 -17.27 10.26 5.65
C GLY A 156 -17.12 10.75 4.21
N LEU A 157 -16.00 11.38 3.84
CA LEU A 157 -15.74 11.92 2.52
C LEU A 157 -14.71 11.08 1.76
N LEU A 158 -14.91 10.96 0.45
CA LEU A 158 -13.97 10.37 -0.49
C LEU A 158 -13.63 11.34 -1.64
N ASP A 159 -12.52 11.07 -2.32
CA ASP A 159 -12.13 11.72 -3.59
C ASP A 159 -12.08 10.68 -4.69
N ILE A 160 -12.50 11.06 -5.90
CA ILE A 160 -12.50 10.22 -7.10
C ILE A 160 -11.50 10.81 -8.11
N TYR A 161 -10.71 9.93 -8.69
CA TYR A 161 -9.73 10.16 -9.72
C TYR A 161 -10.15 9.35 -10.94
N ALA A 162 -10.57 10.00 -12.01
CA ALA A 162 -11.03 9.32 -13.22
C ALA A 162 -10.29 9.85 -14.45
N PRO A 163 -10.09 9.04 -15.50
CA PRO A 163 -9.63 9.55 -16.78
C PRO A 163 -10.60 10.59 -17.34
N VAL A 164 -10.08 11.64 -18.01
CA VAL A 164 -10.92 12.62 -18.70
C VAL A 164 -11.60 12.06 -19.95
N THR A 165 -11.07 10.97 -20.50
CA THR A 165 -11.65 10.29 -21.66
C THR A 165 -12.93 9.58 -21.25
N GLU A 166 -13.99 9.72 -22.06
CA GLU A 166 -15.17 8.88 -21.91
C GLU A 166 -14.79 7.40 -22.14
N GLY A 167 -15.47 6.49 -21.49
CA GLY A 167 -15.20 5.07 -21.60
C GLY A 167 -16.15 4.27 -20.72
N GLU A 168 -16.25 3.00 -21.06
CA GLU A 168 -17.07 2.00 -20.38
C GLU A 168 -16.60 1.74 -18.95
N ARG A 169 -17.36 0.93 -18.23
CA ARG A 169 -17.10 0.43 -16.87
C ARG A 169 -15.60 0.12 -16.64
N ARG A 170 -14.94 0.96 -15.85
CA ARG A 170 -13.50 0.89 -15.58
C ARG A 170 -13.26 0.23 -14.25
N PRO A 171 -12.25 -0.63 -14.10
CA PRO A 171 -11.92 -1.21 -12.80
C PRO A 171 -11.64 -0.13 -11.77
N VAL A 172 -11.98 -0.39 -10.51
CA VAL A 172 -11.87 0.56 -9.41
C VAL A 172 -10.76 0.17 -8.45
N LEU A 173 -9.89 1.12 -8.11
CA LEU A 173 -8.90 0.99 -7.04
C LEU A 173 -9.29 1.89 -5.87
N LEU A 174 -9.72 1.30 -4.76
CA LEU A 174 -10.09 2.01 -3.54
C LEU A 174 -8.89 2.06 -2.58
N HIS A 175 -8.40 3.26 -2.29
CA HIS A 175 -7.28 3.49 -1.39
C HIS A 175 -7.74 3.92 0.00
N VAL A 176 -7.18 3.25 1.02
CA VAL A 176 -7.36 3.50 2.46
C VAL A 176 -6.05 4.03 3.04
N HIS A 177 -6.04 5.26 3.56
CA HIS A 177 -4.83 5.87 4.08
C HIS A 177 -4.34 5.20 5.39
N GLY A 178 -3.04 5.25 5.64
CA GLY A 178 -2.42 4.89 6.91
C GLY A 178 -2.51 6.00 7.96
N GLY A 179 -1.73 5.86 9.03
CA GLY A 179 -1.64 6.86 10.10
C GLY A 179 -2.09 6.34 11.46
N ALA A 180 -1.76 5.07 11.75
CA ALA A 180 -2.02 4.42 13.05
C ALA A 180 -3.47 4.55 13.53
N TRP A 181 -4.44 4.57 12.61
CA TRP A 181 -5.89 4.78 12.84
C TRP A 181 -6.25 6.09 13.54
N MET A 182 -5.29 6.98 13.81
CA MET A 182 -5.45 8.23 14.57
C MET A 182 -5.26 9.48 13.73
N MET A 183 -4.56 9.39 12.62
CA MET A 183 -4.25 10.51 11.74
C MET A 183 -4.32 10.09 10.27
N GLY A 184 -4.10 11.04 9.37
CA GLY A 184 -4.13 10.82 7.95
C GLY A 184 -5.35 11.44 7.26
N HIS A 185 -5.23 11.51 5.95
CA HIS A 185 -6.25 12.11 5.09
C HIS A 185 -6.15 11.49 3.69
N LYS A 186 -7.30 11.35 3.02
CA LYS A 186 -7.45 10.78 1.66
C LYS A 186 -6.55 11.41 0.57
N SER A 187 -6.02 12.61 0.78
CA SER A 187 -5.16 13.29 -0.18
C SER A 187 -3.64 13.18 0.11
N GLN A 188 -3.24 12.44 1.16
CA GLN A 188 -1.83 12.43 1.61
C GLN A 188 -1.04 11.21 1.16
N GLN A 189 -1.69 10.05 1.00
CA GLN A 189 -1.02 8.78 0.70
C GLN A 189 -1.64 8.11 -0.53
N GLY A 190 -0.95 7.11 -1.11
CA GLY A 190 -1.42 6.35 -2.26
C GLY A 190 -1.49 7.13 -3.57
N GLN A 191 -1.06 8.39 -3.58
CA GLN A 191 -1.18 9.27 -4.75
C GLN A 191 -0.39 8.75 -5.97
N PRO A 192 0.87 8.26 -5.84
CA PRO A 192 1.59 7.71 -6.97
C PRO A 192 0.84 6.53 -7.62
N LEU A 193 0.35 5.57 -6.82
CA LEU A 193 -0.36 4.40 -7.33
C LEU A 193 -1.72 4.78 -7.94
N LEU A 194 -2.51 5.61 -7.29
CA LEU A 194 -3.80 6.06 -7.81
C LEU A 194 -3.65 6.74 -9.18
N HIS A 195 -2.71 7.67 -9.31
CA HIS A 195 -2.49 8.36 -10.58
C HIS A 195 -1.98 7.40 -11.66
N ARG A 196 -1.06 6.49 -11.33
CA ARG A 196 -0.58 5.47 -12.25
C ARG A 196 -1.72 4.58 -12.77
N MET A 197 -2.62 4.15 -11.89
CA MET A 197 -3.75 3.31 -12.31
C MET A 197 -4.77 4.09 -13.15
N VAL A 198 -4.99 5.38 -12.87
CA VAL A 198 -5.84 6.22 -13.73
C VAL A 198 -5.25 6.39 -15.12
N GLU A 199 -3.93 6.55 -15.27
CA GLU A 199 -3.25 6.55 -16.57
C GLU A 199 -3.44 5.22 -17.33
N LEU A 200 -3.53 4.10 -16.60
CA LEU A 200 -3.84 2.80 -17.16
C LEU A 200 -5.35 2.59 -17.41
N GLY A 201 -6.17 3.60 -17.15
CA GLY A 201 -7.61 3.61 -17.44
C GLY A 201 -8.47 3.05 -16.32
N TRP A 202 -8.00 3.02 -15.09
CA TRP A 202 -8.78 2.71 -13.89
C TRP A 202 -9.46 3.96 -13.32
N VAL A 203 -10.44 3.75 -12.44
CA VAL A 203 -10.96 4.79 -11.54
C VAL A 203 -10.33 4.60 -10.17
N GLY A 204 -9.68 5.64 -9.66
CA GLY A 204 -9.15 5.68 -8.30
C GLY A 204 -10.16 6.30 -7.34
N VAL A 205 -10.31 5.71 -6.16
CA VAL A 205 -11.11 6.26 -5.06
C VAL A 205 -10.22 6.33 -3.82
N SER A 206 -10.15 7.49 -3.16
CA SER A 206 -9.41 7.60 -1.90
C SER A 206 -10.34 8.08 -0.80
N ILE A 207 -10.39 7.38 0.33
CA ILE A 207 -11.35 7.61 1.39
C ILE A 207 -10.71 8.19 2.63
N ASN A 208 -11.47 9.04 3.35
CA ASN A 208 -11.29 9.23 4.78
C ASN A 208 -12.07 8.16 5.53
N TYR A 209 -11.78 7.98 6.81
CA TYR A 209 -12.53 7.16 7.75
C TYR A 209 -12.43 7.75 9.15
N ARG A 210 -13.33 7.38 10.07
CA ARG A 210 -13.29 7.84 11.46
C ARG A 210 -11.99 7.42 12.14
N LEU A 211 -11.48 8.29 13.00
CA LEU A 211 -10.19 8.13 13.63
C LEU A 211 -10.31 8.01 15.16
N ALA A 212 -9.52 7.12 15.72
CA ALA A 212 -9.27 7.04 17.15
C ALA A 212 -8.44 8.28 17.62
N PRO A 213 -8.46 8.66 18.88
CA PRO A 213 -9.26 8.06 19.95
C PRO A 213 -10.71 8.55 20.00
N ARG A 214 -11.13 9.47 19.12
CA ARG A 214 -12.50 9.97 19.10
C ARG A 214 -13.50 8.86 18.79
N ASP A 215 -13.18 8.03 17.80
CA ASP A 215 -14.00 6.93 17.35
C ASP A 215 -13.18 5.63 17.50
N ALA A 216 -13.50 4.82 18.52
CA ALA A 216 -12.80 3.59 18.82
C ALA A 216 -13.00 2.54 17.70
N TYR A 217 -12.04 1.61 17.56
CA TYR A 217 -12.23 0.42 16.74
C TYR A 217 -13.47 -0.37 17.24
N PRO A 218 -14.35 -0.85 16.33
CA PRO A 218 -14.19 -1.09 14.89
C PRO A 218 -14.72 0.00 13.95
N ALA A 219 -14.90 1.25 14.40
CA ALA A 219 -15.44 2.33 13.56
C ALA A 219 -14.70 2.48 12.20
N GLN A 220 -13.40 2.21 12.17
CA GLN A 220 -12.55 2.36 10.99
C GLN A 220 -12.88 1.33 9.90
N ILE A 221 -12.99 0.05 10.26
CA ILE A 221 -13.34 -0.99 9.30
C ILE A 221 -14.80 -0.87 8.82
N ILE A 222 -15.71 -0.47 9.70
CA ILE A 222 -17.10 -0.18 9.33
C ILE A 222 -17.15 0.91 8.25
N ASP A 223 -16.36 1.97 8.40
CA ASP A 223 -16.32 3.06 7.42
C ASP A 223 -15.70 2.60 6.08
N VAL A 224 -14.67 1.74 6.11
CA VAL A 224 -14.12 1.15 4.88
C VAL A 224 -15.18 0.31 4.15
N LYS A 225 -15.94 -0.52 4.86
CA LYS A 225 -17.04 -1.29 4.27
C LYS A 225 -18.15 -0.40 3.73
N LYS A 226 -18.52 0.68 4.42
CA LYS A 226 -19.47 1.68 3.90
C LYS A 226 -18.96 2.32 2.61
N ALA A 227 -17.65 2.61 2.53
CA ALA A 227 -17.08 3.17 1.31
C ALA A 227 -17.09 2.16 0.16
N ILE A 228 -16.83 0.87 0.42
CA ILE A 228 -16.96 -0.20 -0.59
C ILE A 228 -18.42 -0.30 -1.06
N ALA A 229 -19.39 -0.31 -0.14
CA ALA A 229 -20.81 -0.35 -0.46
C ALA A 229 -21.22 0.87 -1.30
N TRP A 230 -20.74 2.07 -0.94
CA TRP A 230 -20.98 3.28 -1.72
C TRP A 230 -20.38 3.17 -3.14
N VAL A 231 -19.15 2.66 -3.29
CA VAL A 231 -18.54 2.44 -4.60
C VAL A 231 -19.39 1.49 -5.43
N LYS A 232 -19.83 0.37 -4.87
CA LYS A 232 -20.68 -0.60 -5.57
C LYS A 232 -22.05 -0.08 -6.00
N THR A 233 -22.53 1.00 -5.38
CA THR A 233 -23.84 1.58 -5.71
C THR A 233 -23.79 2.85 -6.57
N HIS A 234 -22.65 3.56 -6.60
CA HIS A 234 -22.59 4.90 -7.21
C HIS A 234 -21.45 5.11 -8.21
N ILE A 235 -20.46 4.21 -8.26
CA ILE A 235 -19.22 4.50 -9.00
C ILE A 235 -19.44 4.51 -10.54
N GLU A 236 -20.51 3.93 -11.03
CA GLU A 236 -20.89 4.01 -12.45
C GLU A 236 -21.11 5.45 -12.94
N GLU A 237 -21.64 6.33 -12.08
CA GLU A 237 -21.80 7.77 -12.37
C GLU A 237 -20.46 8.48 -12.68
N TYR A 238 -19.36 7.84 -12.25
CA TYR A 238 -18.00 8.35 -12.44
C TYR A 238 -17.20 7.52 -13.46
N GLY A 239 -17.85 6.57 -14.14
CA GLY A 239 -17.23 5.70 -15.15
C GLY A 239 -16.53 4.47 -14.57
N GLY A 240 -16.74 4.15 -13.29
CA GLY A 240 -16.19 2.96 -12.64
C GLY A 240 -17.08 1.72 -12.80
N ASP A 241 -16.49 0.55 -12.64
CA ASP A 241 -17.17 -0.73 -12.61
C ASP A 241 -17.47 -1.16 -11.17
N PRO A 242 -18.74 -1.18 -10.73
CA PRO A 242 -19.10 -1.59 -9.37
C PRO A 242 -18.81 -3.07 -9.09
N ASP A 243 -18.69 -3.91 -10.12
CA ASP A 243 -18.44 -5.33 -9.98
C ASP A 243 -16.93 -5.65 -9.86
N PHE A 244 -16.07 -4.68 -10.15
CA PHE A 244 -14.64 -4.86 -10.07
C PHE A 244 -13.96 -3.79 -9.20
N VAL A 245 -13.80 -4.10 -7.91
CA VAL A 245 -13.19 -3.21 -6.91
C VAL A 245 -11.99 -3.91 -6.25
N VAL A 246 -10.81 -3.30 -6.33
CA VAL A 246 -9.62 -3.72 -5.56
C VAL A 246 -9.36 -2.70 -4.46
N VAL A 247 -9.05 -3.19 -3.25
CA VAL A 247 -8.72 -2.32 -2.10
C VAL A 247 -7.22 -2.28 -1.89
N THR A 248 -6.69 -1.09 -1.59
CA THR A 248 -5.27 -0.91 -1.29
C THR A 248 -5.06 0.06 -0.13
N GLY A 249 -3.96 -0.08 0.57
CA GLY A 249 -3.58 0.83 1.64
C GLY A 249 -2.26 0.46 2.30
N GLY A 250 -1.66 1.42 3.01
CA GLY A 250 -0.42 1.22 3.75
C GLY A 250 -0.64 1.28 5.27
N SER A 251 0.16 0.55 6.06
CA SER A 251 0.12 0.62 7.53
C SER A 251 -1.27 0.27 8.10
N ALA A 252 -1.87 1.17 8.87
CA ALA A 252 -3.26 1.05 9.32
C ALA A 252 -4.25 0.92 8.16
N GLY A 253 -4.00 1.56 7.00
CA GLY A 253 -4.79 1.37 5.79
C GLY A 253 -4.60 -0.01 5.17
N GLY A 254 -3.38 -0.55 5.21
CA GLY A 254 -3.09 -1.92 4.81
C GLY A 254 -3.80 -2.96 5.70
N HIS A 255 -3.80 -2.73 7.01
CA HIS A 255 -4.59 -3.51 7.97
C HIS A 255 -6.08 -3.54 7.62
N LEU A 256 -6.67 -2.36 7.41
CA LEU A 256 -8.10 -2.23 7.07
C LEU A 256 -8.40 -2.86 5.69
N SER A 257 -7.46 -2.79 4.74
CA SER A 257 -7.59 -3.44 3.43
C SER A 257 -7.56 -4.97 3.55
N LEU A 258 -6.67 -5.53 4.38
CA LEU A 258 -6.65 -6.97 4.66
C LEU A 258 -7.98 -7.42 5.28
N LEU A 259 -8.47 -6.71 6.29
CA LEU A 259 -9.75 -7.02 6.92
C LEU A 259 -10.91 -6.92 5.91
N ALA A 260 -10.94 -5.90 5.05
CA ALA A 260 -11.98 -5.77 4.02
C ALA A 260 -12.01 -6.99 3.10
N GLY A 261 -10.84 -7.50 2.67
CA GLY A 261 -10.74 -8.69 1.83
C GLY A 261 -11.12 -10.01 2.54
N LEU A 262 -10.89 -10.09 3.85
CA LEU A 262 -11.13 -11.30 4.64
C LEU A 262 -12.54 -11.38 5.27
N THR A 263 -13.31 -10.30 5.23
CA THR A 263 -14.55 -10.18 6.01
C THR A 263 -15.74 -9.70 5.19
N SER A 264 -15.81 -10.00 3.89
CA SER A 264 -16.89 -9.53 3.00
C SER A 264 -18.30 -9.83 3.54
N GLY A 265 -18.49 -11.00 4.16
CA GLY A 265 -19.78 -11.44 4.71
C GLY A 265 -20.03 -11.09 6.18
N ASN A 266 -19.19 -10.25 6.83
CA ASN A 266 -19.37 -9.94 8.24
C ASN A 266 -20.46 -8.88 8.45
N ALA A 267 -21.65 -9.33 8.90
CA ALA A 267 -22.82 -8.49 9.15
C ALA A 267 -22.60 -7.49 10.30
N ASP A 268 -21.81 -7.81 11.33
CA ASP A 268 -21.55 -6.94 12.48
C ASP A 268 -20.89 -5.62 12.09
N TRP A 269 -20.14 -5.63 10.98
CA TRP A 269 -19.50 -4.44 10.43
C TRP A 269 -20.28 -3.81 9.28
N GLN A 270 -21.50 -4.27 9.02
CA GLN A 270 -22.37 -3.76 7.97
C GLN A 270 -23.74 -3.27 8.47
N ALA A 271 -23.83 -2.87 9.74
CA ALA A 271 -25.09 -2.39 10.33
C ALA A 271 -25.71 -1.23 9.52
N GLY A 272 -26.92 -1.45 9.03
CA GLY A 272 -27.68 -0.51 8.19
C GLY A 272 -27.39 -0.61 6.68
N PHE A 273 -26.55 -1.55 6.25
CA PHE A 273 -26.29 -1.87 4.83
C PHE A 273 -25.93 -3.35 4.62
N GLU A 274 -26.50 -4.24 5.44
CA GLU A 274 -26.24 -5.67 5.47
C GLU A 274 -26.54 -6.37 4.13
N GLY A 275 -27.51 -5.83 3.37
CA GLY A 275 -27.85 -6.36 2.06
C GLY A 275 -26.88 -6.02 0.92
N VAL A 276 -25.86 -5.19 1.17
CA VAL A 276 -24.88 -4.82 0.15
C VAL A 276 -23.70 -5.77 0.22
N ASP A 277 -23.37 -6.40 -0.91
CA ASP A 277 -22.14 -7.18 -1.02
C ASP A 277 -20.90 -6.26 -0.94
N THR A 278 -20.03 -6.49 0.05
CA THR A 278 -18.75 -5.78 0.21
C THR A 278 -17.54 -6.61 -0.20
N ALA A 279 -17.74 -7.69 -0.94
CA ALA A 279 -16.64 -8.48 -1.50
C ALA A 279 -15.82 -7.65 -2.48
N VAL A 280 -14.50 -7.85 -2.48
CA VAL A 280 -13.56 -7.17 -3.36
C VAL A 280 -12.77 -8.17 -4.18
N GLN A 281 -12.31 -7.78 -5.36
CA GLN A 281 -11.66 -8.67 -6.32
C GLN A 281 -10.16 -8.83 -6.08
N GLY A 282 -9.57 -8.03 -5.18
CA GLY A 282 -8.17 -8.14 -4.78
C GLY A 282 -7.81 -7.18 -3.66
N VAL A 283 -6.70 -7.46 -2.99
CA VAL A 283 -6.14 -6.60 -1.92
C VAL A 283 -4.65 -6.38 -2.15
N LEU A 284 -4.22 -5.11 -2.28
CA LEU A 284 -2.82 -4.73 -2.33
C LEU A 284 -2.47 -3.99 -1.04
N ALA A 285 -1.78 -4.64 -0.11
CA ALA A 285 -1.48 -4.10 1.21
C ALA A 285 0.02 -3.84 1.38
N MET A 286 0.39 -2.61 1.75
CA MET A 286 1.76 -2.23 2.01
C MET A 286 2.00 -2.16 3.52
N TYR A 287 3.05 -2.83 3.99
CA TYR A 287 3.51 -2.87 5.40
C TYR A 287 2.32 -2.91 6.39
N PRO A 288 1.37 -3.86 6.20
CA PRO A 288 0.14 -3.89 6.98
C PRO A 288 0.37 -4.37 8.42
N VAL A 289 -0.39 -3.82 9.37
CA VAL A 289 -0.53 -4.45 10.68
C VAL A 289 -1.40 -5.70 10.52
N VAL A 290 -0.95 -6.85 11.00
CA VAL A 290 -1.62 -8.15 10.78
C VAL A 290 -2.16 -8.79 12.06
N ASP A 291 -1.71 -8.33 13.22
CA ASP A 291 -2.06 -8.89 14.52
C ASP A 291 -2.14 -7.81 15.60
N LEU A 292 -3.32 -7.58 16.16
CA LEU A 292 -3.52 -6.67 17.29
C LEU A 292 -3.31 -7.38 18.63
N THR A 293 -3.28 -8.72 18.63
CA THR A 293 -3.16 -9.53 19.84
C THR A 293 -1.72 -9.82 20.24
N ASN A 294 -0.75 -9.65 19.33
CA ASN A 294 0.64 -10.09 19.52
C ASN A 294 0.73 -11.58 19.93
N ARG A 295 -0.08 -12.44 19.28
CA ARG A 295 -0.25 -13.86 19.66
C ARG A 295 1.04 -14.67 19.65
N HIS A 296 1.99 -14.27 18.79
CA HIS A 296 3.29 -14.93 18.67
C HIS A 296 4.40 -14.28 19.52
N GLY A 297 4.07 -13.24 20.29
CA GLY A 297 5.06 -12.53 21.12
C GLY A 297 6.20 -11.87 20.33
N ILE A 298 5.99 -11.57 19.06
CA ILE A 298 7.01 -10.97 18.18
C ILE A 298 7.34 -9.56 18.67
N ARG A 299 6.33 -8.78 19.03
CA ARG A 299 6.51 -7.46 19.64
C ARG A 299 6.88 -7.60 21.10
N GLN A 300 8.15 -7.47 21.40
CA GLN A 300 8.68 -7.58 22.78
C GLN A 300 8.37 -6.35 23.65
N GLN A 301 7.83 -5.28 23.06
CA GLN A 301 7.54 -4.04 23.77
C GLN A 301 6.04 -3.91 24.06
N ALA A 302 5.70 -3.80 25.34
CA ALA A 302 4.34 -3.49 25.82
C ALA A 302 3.76 -2.15 25.30
N ARG A 303 4.58 -1.33 24.60
CA ARG A 303 4.19 -0.01 24.09
C ARG A 303 3.15 -0.06 22.99
N MET A 304 3.36 -0.92 21.97
CA MET A 304 2.40 -1.05 20.86
C MET A 304 1.10 -1.65 21.37
N ASP A 305 1.16 -2.68 22.21
CA ASP A 305 -0.02 -3.31 22.79
C ASP A 305 -0.77 -2.32 23.69
N GLY A 306 -0.04 -1.54 24.50
CA GLY A 306 -0.60 -0.45 25.30
C GLY A 306 -1.15 0.71 24.46
N PHE A 307 -0.58 0.99 23.29
CA PHE A 307 -1.11 1.98 22.36
C PHE A 307 -2.42 1.50 21.74
N ILE A 308 -2.46 0.25 21.24
CA ILE A 308 -3.67 -0.37 20.68
C ILE A 308 -4.78 -0.37 21.71
N SER A 309 -4.51 -0.86 22.93
CA SER A 309 -5.53 -0.95 24.00
C SER A 309 -6.05 0.42 24.42
N ARG A 310 -5.16 1.39 24.67
CA ARG A 310 -5.58 2.69 25.24
C ARG A 310 -6.09 3.69 24.23
N LYS A 311 -5.60 3.65 22.98
CA LYS A 311 -5.89 4.70 21.96
C LYS A 311 -6.82 4.22 20.87
N ILE A 312 -6.69 2.96 20.42
CA ILE A 312 -7.39 2.45 19.24
C ILE A 312 -8.67 1.72 19.66
N ILE A 313 -8.56 0.68 20.48
CA ILE A 313 -9.70 -0.13 20.95
C ILE A 313 -10.39 0.50 22.17
N GLN A 314 -9.61 1.18 23.01
CA GLN A 314 -10.03 1.83 24.27
C GLN A 314 -10.56 0.84 25.31
N GLN A 315 -10.13 -0.39 25.22
CA GLN A 315 -10.37 -1.46 26.16
C GLN A 315 -9.09 -2.27 26.31
N THR A 316 -8.98 -3.00 27.43
CA THR A 316 -7.86 -3.94 27.59
C THR A 316 -8.18 -5.25 26.88
N ARG A 317 -7.15 -6.02 26.54
CA ARG A 317 -7.33 -7.31 25.88
C ARG A 317 -8.10 -8.32 26.74
N GLU A 318 -7.93 -8.22 28.07
CA GLU A 318 -8.65 -9.07 29.04
C GLU A 318 -10.13 -8.72 29.11
N ALA A 319 -10.50 -7.44 28.91
CA ALA A 319 -11.88 -6.97 28.99
C ALA A 319 -12.67 -7.22 27.69
N ALA A 320 -11.99 -7.21 26.53
CA ALA A 320 -12.63 -7.36 25.21
C ALA A 320 -11.75 -8.18 24.24
N PRO A 321 -11.42 -9.45 24.57
CA PRO A 321 -10.53 -10.27 23.76
C PRO A 321 -11.05 -10.45 22.34
N GLU A 322 -12.37 -10.54 22.14
CA GLU A 322 -13.01 -10.68 20.84
C GLU A 322 -12.74 -9.48 19.92
N VAL A 323 -12.69 -8.26 20.45
CA VAL A 323 -12.42 -7.05 19.63
C VAL A 323 -10.99 -7.06 19.10
N PHE A 324 -10.03 -7.57 19.89
CA PHE A 324 -8.64 -7.74 19.44
C PHE A 324 -8.50 -8.86 18.41
N GLU A 325 -9.21 -9.98 18.61
CA GLU A 325 -9.22 -11.10 17.66
C GLU A 325 -9.88 -10.70 16.34
N ASP A 326 -11.04 -10.05 16.39
CA ASP A 326 -11.76 -9.55 15.21
C ASP A 326 -10.95 -8.45 14.49
N GLY A 327 -10.21 -7.64 15.25
CA GLY A 327 -9.31 -6.64 14.70
C GLY A 327 -8.02 -7.21 14.11
N SER A 328 -7.77 -8.52 14.19
CA SER A 328 -6.52 -9.13 13.72
C SER A 328 -6.73 -9.91 12.43
N PRO A 329 -6.20 -9.47 11.27
CA PRO A 329 -6.26 -10.25 10.03
C PRO A 329 -5.81 -11.70 10.19
N ILE A 330 -4.80 -11.95 11.00
CA ILE A 330 -4.30 -13.31 11.29
C ILE A 330 -5.33 -14.20 12.00
N SER A 331 -6.29 -13.64 12.73
CA SER A 331 -7.38 -14.42 13.32
C SER A 331 -8.39 -14.89 12.27
N TRP A 332 -8.63 -14.05 11.26
CA TRP A 332 -9.63 -14.33 10.23
C TRP A 332 -9.20 -15.45 9.29
N ILE A 333 -7.92 -15.57 8.93
CA ILE A 333 -7.45 -16.63 8.03
C ILE A 333 -7.66 -18.04 8.60
N HIS A 334 -7.81 -18.17 9.93
CA HIS A 334 -8.06 -19.44 10.59
C HIS A 334 -9.55 -19.74 10.80
N ARG A 335 -10.44 -18.81 10.47
CA ARG A 335 -11.89 -19.07 10.52
C ARG A 335 -12.32 -19.89 9.32
N GLU A 336 -13.26 -20.80 9.53
CA GLU A 336 -13.74 -21.74 8.52
C GLU A 336 -14.14 -21.03 7.23
N GLY A 337 -13.60 -21.48 6.12
CA GLY A 337 -13.91 -20.97 4.77
C GLY A 337 -13.28 -19.62 4.41
N VAL A 338 -12.86 -18.78 5.37
CA VAL A 338 -12.39 -17.41 5.10
C VAL A 338 -11.18 -17.38 4.17
N ALA A 339 -10.12 -18.09 4.51
CA ALA A 339 -8.92 -18.11 3.68
C ALA A 339 -9.17 -18.69 2.27
N LYS A 340 -10.09 -19.66 2.15
CA LYS A 340 -10.45 -20.30 0.88
C LYS A 340 -11.28 -19.39 -0.03
N SER A 341 -12.13 -18.55 0.53
CA SER A 341 -12.99 -17.61 -0.21
C SER A 341 -12.36 -16.23 -0.40
N ALA A 342 -11.18 -16.01 0.17
CA ALA A 342 -10.45 -14.76 0.08
C ALA A 342 -10.05 -14.42 -1.37
N PRO A 343 -10.05 -13.13 -1.77
CA PRO A 343 -9.56 -12.72 -3.08
C PRO A 343 -8.03 -12.86 -3.17
N PRO A 344 -7.40 -12.67 -4.33
CA PRO A 344 -5.95 -12.56 -4.45
C PRO A 344 -5.39 -11.42 -3.60
N PHE A 345 -4.24 -11.66 -2.95
CA PHE A 345 -3.53 -10.67 -2.14
C PHE A 345 -2.15 -10.38 -2.71
N PHE A 346 -1.75 -9.11 -2.66
CA PHE A 346 -0.36 -8.70 -2.82
C PHE A 346 0.07 -7.93 -1.58
N ILE A 347 0.99 -8.48 -0.82
CA ILE A 347 1.53 -7.89 0.40
C ILE A 347 2.96 -7.46 0.14
N VAL A 348 3.28 -6.21 0.47
CA VAL A 348 4.63 -5.64 0.32
C VAL A 348 5.14 -5.18 1.68
N GLN A 349 6.34 -5.61 2.06
CA GLN A 349 6.93 -5.29 3.36
C GLN A 349 8.39 -4.86 3.24
N GLY A 350 8.76 -3.81 3.94
CA GLY A 350 10.14 -3.38 4.07
C GLY A 350 10.89 -4.16 5.15
N THR A 351 12.13 -4.61 4.87
CA THR A 351 12.90 -5.39 5.88
C THR A 351 13.43 -4.51 7.02
N HIS A 352 13.52 -3.19 6.84
CA HIS A 352 13.95 -2.22 7.85
C HIS A 352 12.79 -1.42 8.45
N ASP A 353 11.56 -1.87 8.22
CA ASP A 353 10.38 -1.24 8.83
C ASP A 353 10.51 -1.24 10.36
N SER A 354 10.57 -0.04 10.94
CA SER A 354 10.73 0.15 12.38
C SER A 354 9.39 0.29 13.12
N LEU A 355 8.27 0.38 12.38
CA LEU A 355 6.92 0.54 12.94
C LEU A 355 6.11 -0.76 12.89
N VAL A 356 6.12 -1.47 11.77
CA VAL A 356 5.52 -2.79 11.60
C VAL A 356 6.62 -3.77 11.23
N TRP A 357 6.92 -4.69 12.15
CA TRP A 357 8.05 -5.55 11.98
C TRP A 357 7.82 -6.62 10.91
N VAL A 358 8.83 -6.81 10.07
CA VAL A 358 8.76 -7.77 8.96
C VAL A 358 8.44 -9.19 9.42
N GLU A 359 8.85 -9.57 10.63
CA GLU A 359 8.58 -10.89 11.21
C GLU A 359 7.10 -11.14 11.46
N GLU A 360 6.33 -10.11 11.81
CA GLU A 360 4.88 -10.23 11.96
C GLU A 360 4.21 -10.54 10.62
N VAL A 361 4.62 -9.82 9.58
CA VAL A 361 4.06 -10.01 8.23
C VAL A 361 4.52 -11.33 7.63
N ARG A 362 5.80 -11.73 7.83
CA ARG A 362 6.29 -13.08 7.45
C ARG A 362 5.46 -14.19 8.08
N ARG A 363 5.16 -14.05 9.37
CA ARG A 363 4.35 -15.03 10.09
C ARG A 363 2.95 -15.13 9.52
N PHE A 364 2.31 -13.99 9.30
CA PHE A 364 0.98 -13.93 8.68
C PHE A 364 0.97 -14.60 7.29
N VAL A 365 1.93 -14.27 6.43
CA VAL A 365 2.05 -14.86 5.09
C VAL A 365 2.29 -16.37 5.15
N ALA A 366 3.17 -16.82 6.05
CA ALA A 366 3.46 -18.24 6.22
C ALA A 366 2.24 -19.07 6.67
N GLU A 367 1.35 -18.46 7.46
CA GLU A 367 0.10 -19.10 7.90
C GLU A 367 -1.00 -18.99 6.84
N PHE A 368 -1.08 -17.87 6.11
CA PHE A 368 -2.15 -17.63 5.14
C PHE A 368 -1.94 -18.40 3.83
N ALA A 369 -0.72 -18.41 3.28
CA ALA A 369 -0.44 -18.98 1.96
C ALA A 369 -0.91 -20.44 1.79
N PRO A 370 -0.69 -21.36 2.74
CA PRO A 370 -1.16 -22.74 2.61
C PRO A 370 -2.69 -22.91 2.75
N LEU A 371 -3.40 -21.91 3.29
CA LEU A 371 -4.85 -21.95 3.50
C LEU A 371 -5.62 -21.32 2.33
N SER A 372 -4.97 -20.44 1.57
CA SER A 372 -5.59 -19.70 0.46
C SER A 372 -5.79 -20.60 -0.77
N SER A 373 -6.96 -20.45 -1.42
CA SER A 373 -7.25 -21.12 -2.71
C SER A 373 -6.72 -20.33 -3.92
N VAL A 374 -6.24 -19.12 -3.71
CA VAL A 374 -5.75 -18.20 -4.75
C VAL A 374 -4.33 -17.72 -4.43
N PRO A 375 -3.59 -17.25 -5.42
CA PRO A 375 -2.22 -16.78 -5.19
C PRO A 375 -2.14 -15.65 -4.16
N LEU A 376 -1.19 -15.78 -3.23
CA LEU A 376 -0.73 -14.75 -2.31
C LEU A 376 0.66 -14.29 -2.74
N VAL A 377 0.77 -13.09 -3.28
CA VAL A 377 2.05 -12.49 -3.63
C VAL A 377 2.62 -11.81 -2.39
N TYR A 378 3.87 -12.12 -2.04
CA TYR A 378 4.58 -11.47 -0.94
C TYR A 378 5.95 -10.97 -1.40
N ALA A 379 6.16 -9.66 -1.33
CA ALA A 379 7.43 -9.03 -1.68
C ALA A 379 8.08 -8.40 -0.44
N GLU A 380 9.31 -8.82 -0.14
CA GLU A 380 10.16 -8.17 0.85
C GLU A 380 11.18 -7.27 0.17
N LEU A 381 11.16 -5.99 0.57
CA LEU A 381 12.04 -4.97 0.00
C LEU A 381 13.27 -4.78 0.88
N PRO A 382 14.48 -5.06 0.36
CA PRO A 382 15.70 -4.88 1.12
C PRO A 382 15.83 -3.45 1.64
N ARG A 383 16.08 -3.32 2.95
CA ARG A 383 16.29 -2.06 3.67
C ARG A 383 15.23 -0.98 3.46
N ALA A 384 14.06 -1.31 2.90
CA ALA A 384 12.95 -0.37 2.84
C ALA A 384 12.42 -0.11 4.25
N GLN A 385 12.18 1.17 4.54
CA GLN A 385 11.52 1.63 5.75
C GLN A 385 9.99 1.63 5.54
N HIS A 386 9.22 1.78 6.61
CA HIS A 386 7.78 2.03 6.55
C HIS A 386 7.45 3.21 5.63
N ALA A 387 6.32 3.17 4.93
CA ALA A 387 5.83 4.26 4.07
C ALA A 387 6.72 4.58 2.84
N PHE A 388 7.46 3.62 2.31
CA PHE A 388 8.42 3.79 1.22
C PHE A 388 7.81 4.33 -0.08
N GLU A 389 6.50 4.14 -0.32
CA GLU A 389 5.83 4.46 -1.60
C GLU A 389 5.19 5.87 -1.63
N ILE A 390 5.30 6.65 -0.57
CA ILE A 390 4.65 7.97 -0.49
C ILE A 390 5.31 8.99 -1.44
N PHE A 391 6.62 8.88 -1.66
CA PHE A 391 7.37 9.74 -2.56
C PHE A 391 7.69 9.05 -3.87
N HIS A 392 7.89 9.82 -4.95
CA HIS A 392 8.52 9.29 -6.15
C HIS A 392 10.00 9.04 -5.88
N SER A 393 10.38 7.77 -5.88
CA SER A 393 11.73 7.25 -5.69
C SER A 393 11.98 6.07 -6.63
N PRO A 394 13.23 5.57 -6.78
CA PRO A 394 13.48 4.33 -7.52
C PRO A 394 12.64 3.17 -7.01
N ARG A 395 12.55 2.99 -5.68
CA ARG A 395 11.77 1.92 -5.05
C ARG A 395 10.28 2.07 -5.35
N THR A 396 9.75 3.29 -5.26
CA THR A 396 8.35 3.58 -5.60
C THR A 396 8.07 3.26 -7.07
N SER A 397 8.98 3.60 -7.99
CA SER A 397 8.79 3.27 -9.41
C SER A 397 8.68 1.76 -9.65
N HIS A 398 9.53 0.96 -9.01
CA HIS A 398 9.42 -0.50 -9.07
C HIS A 398 8.14 -1.03 -8.43
N PHE A 399 7.71 -0.44 -7.31
CA PHE A 399 6.42 -0.76 -6.69
C PHE A 399 5.25 -0.47 -7.64
N LEU A 400 5.24 0.69 -8.30
CA LEU A 400 4.18 1.06 -9.25
C LEU A 400 4.12 0.07 -10.43
N ASN A 401 5.27 -0.33 -10.97
CA ASN A 401 5.33 -1.31 -12.06
C ASN A 401 4.79 -2.68 -11.60
N ALA A 402 5.26 -3.20 -10.47
CA ALA A 402 4.82 -4.49 -9.94
C ALA A 402 3.34 -4.47 -9.52
N GLY A 403 2.90 -3.43 -8.83
CA GLY A 403 1.51 -3.23 -8.42
C GLY A 403 0.58 -3.12 -9.62
N SER A 404 0.96 -2.35 -10.66
CA SER A 404 0.17 -2.25 -11.89
C SER A 404 0.07 -3.59 -12.62
N ALA A 405 1.16 -4.33 -12.73
CA ALA A 405 1.17 -5.65 -13.38
C ALA A 405 0.26 -6.63 -12.62
N TRP A 406 0.34 -6.66 -11.30
CA TRP A 406 -0.52 -7.49 -10.47
C TRP A 406 -2.01 -7.09 -10.58
N LEU A 407 -2.32 -5.80 -10.55
CA LEU A 407 -3.68 -5.28 -10.67
C LEU A 407 -4.31 -5.64 -12.04
N GLU A 408 -3.55 -5.53 -13.13
CA GLU A 408 -4.01 -5.95 -14.45
C GLU A 408 -4.14 -7.47 -14.56
N TRP A 409 -3.29 -8.24 -13.88
CA TRP A 409 -3.43 -9.69 -13.78
C TRP A 409 -4.72 -10.08 -13.03
N VAL A 410 -5.01 -9.46 -11.87
CA VAL A 410 -6.27 -9.71 -11.13
C VAL A 410 -7.49 -9.42 -12.01
N ARG A 411 -7.43 -8.32 -12.79
CA ARG A 411 -8.48 -7.97 -13.73
C ARG A 411 -8.69 -9.03 -14.81
N ALA A 412 -7.60 -9.55 -15.38
CA ALA A 412 -7.67 -10.59 -16.40
C ALA A 412 -8.29 -11.87 -15.84
N GLN A 413 -7.89 -12.29 -14.64
CA GLN A 413 -8.43 -13.48 -13.97
C GLN A 413 -9.93 -13.32 -13.63
N HIS A 414 -10.38 -12.12 -13.30
CA HIS A 414 -11.80 -11.87 -13.05
C HIS A 414 -12.62 -11.93 -14.33
N ALA A 415 -12.14 -11.37 -15.43
CA ALA A 415 -12.82 -11.41 -16.73
C ALA A 415 -13.00 -12.85 -17.22
N GLU A 416 -11.95 -13.67 -17.15
CA GLU A 416 -11.99 -15.08 -17.53
C GLU A 416 -13.03 -15.88 -16.73
N LYS A 417 -13.07 -15.69 -15.40
CA LYS A 417 -14.08 -16.33 -14.54
C LYS A 417 -15.52 -15.91 -14.90
N SER A 418 -15.71 -14.64 -15.23
CA SER A 418 -17.02 -14.10 -15.59
C SER A 418 -17.51 -14.65 -16.94
N GLU A 419 -16.63 -14.84 -17.93
CA GLU A 419 -16.95 -15.46 -19.22
C GLU A 419 -17.34 -16.93 -19.04
N VAL A 420 -16.53 -17.70 -18.30
CA VAL A 420 -16.82 -19.13 -18.01
C VAL A 420 -18.15 -19.32 -17.28
N SER A 421 -18.50 -18.37 -16.40
CA SER A 421 -19.77 -18.41 -15.67
C SER A 421 -20.98 -18.13 -16.58
N ARG A 422 -20.83 -17.22 -17.56
CA ARG A 422 -21.87 -16.91 -18.55
C ARG A 422 -22.12 -18.08 -19.49
N ASP A 423 -21.08 -18.71 -20.03
CA ASP A 423 -21.18 -19.90 -20.92
C ASP A 423 -21.91 -21.05 -20.25
N ARG A 424 -21.73 -21.23 -18.93
CA ARG A 424 -22.42 -22.28 -18.18
C ARG A 424 -23.88 -21.97 -17.88
N SER A 425 -24.32 -20.72 -17.97
CA SER A 425 -25.67 -20.26 -17.69
C SER A 425 -26.55 -20.17 -18.94
N GLU A 426 -25.98 -20.19 -20.15
CA GLU A 426 -26.72 -20.24 -21.38
C GLU A 426 -27.21 -21.69 -21.63
N PRO A 427 -28.53 -21.90 -21.82
CA PRO A 427 -29.04 -23.22 -22.19
C PRO A 427 -28.46 -23.61 -23.56
N PRO A 428 -28.15 -24.90 -23.79
CA PRO A 428 -27.64 -25.37 -25.06
C PRO A 428 -28.61 -24.93 -26.17
N THR A 429 -28.07 -24.19 -27.14
CA THR A 429 -28.82 -23.79 -28.32
C THR A 429 -29.41 -25.03 -28.96
N ALA A 430 -30.78 -25.15 -29.02
CA ALA A 430 -31.46 -26.24 -29.65
C ALA A 430 -30.95 -26.31 -31.09
N GLU A 431 -30.35 -27.43 -31.48
CA GLU A 431 -30.02 -27.71 -32.87
C GLU A 431 -31.30 -27.56 -33.74
N PRO A 432 -31.25 -26.82 -34.85
CA PRO A 432 -32.40 -26.74 -35.72
C PRO A 432 -32.69 -28.15 -36.27
N HIS A 433 -33.88 -28.69 -35.95
CA HIS A 433 -34.38 -29.92 -36.52
C HIS A 433 -34.23 -29.84 -38.04
N ARG A 434 -33.26 -30.55 -38.59
CA ARG A 434 -33.18 -30.81 -40.01
C ARG A 434 -34.42 -31.64 -40.36
N GLY A 435 -35.42 -30.97 -40.90
CA GLY A 435 -36.58 -31.63 -41.49
C GLY A 435 -36.11 -32.64 -42.51
N ASN A 436 -36.59 -33.87 -42.40
CA ASN A 436 -36.33 -34.95 -43.31
C ASN A 436 -37.06 -34.63 -44.61
N PRO A 437 -36.43 -34.63 -45.81
CA PRO A 437 -37.10 -34.35 -47.06
C PRO A 437 -37.64 -35.65 -47.66
N HIS A 438 -38.54 -36.32 -46.96
CA HIS A 438 -39.39 -37.44 -47.54
C HIS A 438 -40.65 -37.58 -46.69
N ASP A 439 -41.69 -36.80 -47.06
CA ASP A 439 -43.09 -37.23 -47.07
C ASP A 439 -43.84 -36.32 -48.04
#